data_0e8408471a56a9f351c9058151d85d60
#
_entry.id   0e8408471a56a9f351c9058151d85d60
#
_cell.length_a   1.000
_cell.length_b   1.000
_cell.length_c   1.000
_cell.angle_alpha   90.00
_cell.angle_beta   90.00
_cell.angle_gamma   90.00
#
_symmetry.space_group_name_H-M   'P 1'
#
loop_
_entity.id
_entity.type
_entity.pdbx_description
1 polymer ?
#
loop_
_entity_poly.entity_id
_entity_poly.type
_entity_poly.pdbx_seq_one_letter_code
_entity_poly.pdbx_strand_id
1 'polypeptide(L)'
;MPKILQFDEQARRSLERGVDILANTVKVTLGPKGRYVVLDKKWGAPTITNDGVTVAKEVELSDPYENLGAQLAKEVATKTNDVAGDGTTTATVLAQALVHEGLRAVASGGNPVGLKKGIEKAVVAISDELRRQARAIDSTADMASVATISARDEQIGALIAEAFDKVGKDGVITVDESNTFGTELEFTECMQFDKGYLSPYFITDGDRMETVLDDPYILINSGKISSMNDLLPLLEKVIAAKGILFIVAEDVDGEAMSTLVVNKIRGTFTSCAVKAPAFGDRRKAMLEDIATLTGGTVVAPEVGLKLDQVGLEVLGRARRVVVTKDDTTIVDGAGEKAAVEARVNQLRAEIERTDSDWDREKLQERVAKIAGGVCVIKVGAATEVELKEKKHRIEDAVSATRAAIEEGIVAGGGSALVHAAKVLDGGLGLTGDEKTGVTIVAKAVVEPLRWIAENGGVPGYVIVNKVADMKPGEGYNAATGEYGDLIAAGVIDPVKVTRSALANAASIAALLLTTETLVVEKPAEEEEPAHAH
;
A
#
# COMPACT_ATOMS: atom_id res chain seq x y z
N MET A 1 -26.73 17.73 -13.22
CA MET A 1 -26.32 19.10 -12.83
C MET A 1 -25.63 19.78 -14.01
N PRO A 2 -25.76 21.11 -14.20
CA PRO A 2 -25.03 21.81 -15.26
C PRO A 2 -23.53 21.76 -15.00
N LYS A 3 -22.74 21.75 -16.08
CA LYS A 3 -21.27 21.77 -16.01
C LYS A 3 -20.78 23.19 -16.30
N ILE A 4 -19.68 23.57 -15.65
CA ILE A 4 -18.93 24.78 -15.97
C ILE A 4 -17.54 24.38 -16.47
N LEU A 5 -17.00 25.19 -17.39
CA LEU A 5 -15.76 24.86 -18.10
C LEU A 5 -14.72 25.97 -17.89
N GLN A 6 -13.48 25.56 -17.85
CA GLN A 6 -12.32 26.44 -17.83
C GLN A 6 -11.31 25.97 -18.88
N PHE A 7 -10.64 26.87 -19.57
CA PHE A 7 -9.82 26.58 -20.74
C PHE A 7 -8.41 27.16 -20.60
N ASP A 8 -7.50 26.65 -21.42
CA ASP A 8 -6.17 27.17 -21.69
C ASP A 8 -5.31 27.38 -20.42
N GLU A 9 -4.62 28.48 -20.34
CA GLU A 9 -3.73 28.82 -19.22
C GLU A 9 -4.48 28.92 -17.89
N GLN A 10 -5.72 29.42 -17.91
CA GLN A 10 -6.52 29.55 -16.70
C GLN A 10 -6.80 28.17 -16.06
N ALA A 11 -7.12 27.18 -16.90
CA ALA A 11 -7.33 25.80 -16.46
C ALA A 11 -6.06 25.22 -15.80
N ARG A 12 -4.91 25.38 -16.47
CA ARG A 12 -3.61 24.92 -15.95
C ARG A 12 -3.22 25.59 -14.63
N ARG A 13 -3.46 26.91 -14.50
CA ARG A 13 -3.20 27.66 -13.26
C ARG A 13 -4.07 27.22 -12.10
N SER A 14 -5.33 26.88 -12.35
CA SER A 14 -6.20 26.35 -11.29
C SER A 14 -5.73 24.98 -10.82
N LEU A 15 -5.35 24.09 -11.73
CA LEU A 15 -4.74 22.79 -11.37
C LEU A 15 -3.45 22.97 -10.56
N GLU A 16 -2.55 23.87 -11.00
CA GLU A 16 -1.29 24.17 -10.31
C GLU A 16 -1.54 24.59 -8.87
N ARG A 17 -2.48 25.54 -8.65
CA ARG A 17 -2.83 25.99 -7.28
C ARG A 17 -3.37 24.86 -6.43
N GLY A 18 -4.20 23.98 -6.99
CA GLY A 18 -4.70 22.82 -6.27
C GLY A 18 -3.61 21.85 -5.84
N VAL A 19 -2.68 21.53 -6.76
CA VAL A 19 -1.48 20.73 -6.46
C VAL A 19 -0.63 21.41 -5.37
N ASP A 20 -0.46 22.73 -5.47
CA ASP A 20 0.32 23.49 -4.50
C ASP A 20 -0.26 23.46 -3.09
N ILE A 21 -1.56 23.65 -2.95
CA ILE A 21 -2.22 23.64 -1.66
C ILE A 21 -2.02 22.28 -0.98
N LEU A 22 -2.29 21.19 -1.71
CA LEU A 22 -2.10 19.85 -1.16
C LEU A 22 -0.64 19.57 -0.85
N ALA A 23 0.27 19.81 -1.79
CA ALA A 23 1.69 19.52 -1.60
C ALA A 23 2.31 20.37 -0.46
N ASN A 24 1.91 21.64 -0.32
CA ASN A 24 2.37 22.50 0.77
C ASN A 24 1.86 22.02 2.13
N THR A 25 0.68 21.40 2.20
CA THR A 25 0.14 20.80 3.42
C THR A 25 0.91 19.55 3.81
N VAL A 26 1.29 18.71 2.83
CA VAL A 26 1.95 17.42 3.08
C VAL A 26 3.46 17.57 3.31
N LYS A 27 4.16 18.40 2.53
CA LYS A 27 5.65 18.47 2.54
C LYS A 27 6.27 18.88 3.87
N VAL A 28 5.51 19.53 4.76
CA VAL A 28 5.99 19.91 6.12
C VAL A 28 6.29 18.69 6.99
N THR A 29 5.74 17.52 6.61
CA THR A 29 5.95 16.26 7.34
C THR A 29 7.23 15.53 6.91
N LEU A 30 7.91 15.95 5.83
CA LEU A 30 9.02 15.22 5.22
C LEU A 30 10.30 15.29 6.07
N GLY A 31 10.94 14.12 6.23
CA GLY A 31 12.26 13.99 6.87
C GLY A 31 12.21 13.86 8.40
N PRO A 32 13.37 13.66 9.05
CA PRO A 32 13.45 13.37 10.50
C PRO A 32 13.04 14.55 11.38
N LYS A 33 13.05 15.77 10.85
CA LYS A 33 12.57 16.99 11.51
C LYS A 33 11.24 17.48 10.95
N GLY A 34 10.54 16.64 10.20
CA GLY A 34 9.18 16.89 9.73
C GLY A 34 8.19 17.06 10.88
N ARG A 35 7.14 17.84 10.64
CA ARG A 35 6.13 18.21 11.63
C ARG A 35 4.83 17.47 11.40
N TYR A 36 3.98 17.47 12.41
CA TYR A 36 2.63 16.90 12.33
C TYR A 36 1.64 17.89 11.75
N VAL A 37 0.60 17.36 11.12
CA VAL A 37 -0.59 18.07 10.65
C VAL A 37 -1.77 17.68 11.54
N VAL A 38 -2.61 18.64 11.89
CA VAL A 38 -3.85 18.40 12.63
C VAL A 38 -5.01 18.42 11.64
N LEU A 39 -5.77 17.35 11.62
CA LEU A 39 -6.92 17.16 10.74
C LEU A 39 -8.20 17.25 11.57
N ASP A 40 -9.14 18.11 11.16
CA ASP A 40 -10.45 18.18 11.77
C ASP A 40 -11.28 16.94 11.41
N LYS A 41 -12.11 16.52 12.34
CA LYS A 41 -13.06 15.41 12.13
C LYS A 41 -14.47 15.89 12.43
N LYS A 42 -15.40 15.59 11.53
CA LYS A 42 -16.83 15.90 11.73
C LYS A 42 -17.40 15.25 13.00
N TRP A 43 -16.83 14.14 13.42
CA TRP A 43 -17.20 13.37 14.60
C TRP A 43 -15.94 12.84 15.29
N GLY A 44 -15.84 13.02 16.61
CA GLY A 44 -14.71 12.56 17.42
C GLY A 44 -13.63 13.62 17.62
N ALA A 45 -12.47 13.21 18.09
CA ALA A 45 -11.31 14.07 18.30
C ALA A 45 -10.56 14.35 16.98
N PRO A 46 -9.90 15.53 16.84
CA PRO A 46 -9.02 15.80 15.71
C PRO A 46 -7.93 14.72 15.59
N THR A 47 -7.56 14.38 14.36
CA THR A 47 -6.44 13.46 14.08
C THR A 47 -5.16 14.25 13.97
N ILE A 48 -4.11 13.82 14.68
CA ILE A 48 -2.76 14.37 14.56
C ILE A 48 -1.91 13.31 13.85
N THR A 49 -1.37 13.65 12.68
CA THR A 49 -0.60 12.70 11.88
C THR A 49 0.52 13.39 11.12
N ASN A 50 1.53 12.63 10.75
CA ASN A 50 2.59 13.01 9.83
C ASN A 50 2.63 12.09 8.60
N ASP A 51 1.68 11.17 8.49
CA ASP A 51 1.51 10.34 7.29
C ASP A 51 0.94 11.15 6.13
N GLY A 52 1.69 11.16 5.02
CA GLY A 52 1.39 11.97 3.85
C GLY A 52 0.10 11.54 3.14
N VAL A 53 -0.23 10.26 3.09
CA VAL A 53 -1.45 9.79 2.42
C VAL A 53 -2.69 10.14 3.23
N THR A 54 -2.64 9.99 4.55
CA THR A 54 -3.74 10.39 5.45
C THR A 54 -4.01 11.89 5.34
N VAL A 55 -2.95 12.72 5.36
CA VAL A 55 -3.09 14.18 5.17
C VAL A 55 -3.68 14.49 3.79
N ALA A 56 -3.17 13.86 2.73
CA ALA A 56 -3.63 14.13 1.36
C ALA A 56 -5.10 13.76 1.16
N LYS A 57 -5.57 12.65 1.76
CA LYS A 57 -6.97 12.20 1.66
C LYS A 57 -7.97 13.20 2.23
N GLU A 58 -7.61 13.94 3.28
CA GLU A 58 -8.49 14.91 3.94
C GLU A 58 -8.50 16.30 3.26
N VAL A 59 -7.59 16.58 2.33
CA VAL A 59 -7.57 17.85 1.62
C VAL A 59 -8.69 17.90 0.57
N GLU A 60 -9.65 18.81 0.78
CA GLU A 60 -10.73 19.12 -0.14
C GLU A 60 -10.87 20.64 -0.25
N LEU A 61 -10.94 21.16 -1.49
CA LEU A 61 -10.94 22.60 -1.74
C LEU A 61 -12.32 23.08 -2.19
N SER A 62 -12.69 24.27 -1.75
CA SER A 62 -13.97 24.90 -2.08
C SER A 62 -14.09 25.30 -3.55
N ASP A 63 -12.96 25.71 -4.19
CA ASP A 63 -12.94 25.97 -5.63
C ASP A 63 -12.90 24.64 -6.39
N PRO A 64 -13.92 24.33 -7.23
CA PRO A 64 -14.00 23.03 -7.90
C PRO A 64 -12.88 22.80 -8.94
N TYR A 65 -12.30 23.85 -9.52
CA TYR A 65 -11.19 23.73 -10.46
C TYR A 65 -9.87 23.46 -9.74
N GLU A 66 -9.61 24.16 -8.64
CA GLU A 66 -8.43 23.92 -7.80
C GLU A 66 -8.54 22.54 -7.13
N ASN A 67 -9.75 22.14 -6.74
CA ASN A 67 -9.98 20.81 -6.17
C ASN A 67 -9.61 19.68 -7.14
N LEU A 68 -9.79 19.83 -8.45
CA LEU A 68 -9.28 18.84 -9.43
C LEU A 68 -7.76 18.70 -9.35
N GLY A 69 -7.03 19.79 -9.19
CA GLY A 69 -5.57 19.76 -9.00
C GLY A 69 -5.16 19.04 -7.71
N ALA A 70 -5.86 19.33 -6.61
CA ALA A 70 -5.65 18.62 -5.35
C ALA A 70 -5.97 17.12 -5.47
N GLN A 71 -7.06 16.75 -6.15
CA GLN A 71 -7.41 15.33 -6.38
C GLN A 71 -6.35 14.59 -7.21
N LEU A 72 -5.77 15.22 -8.24
CA LEU A 72 -4.66 14.63 -9.01
C LEU A 72 -3.41 14.42 -8.14
N ALA A 73 -3.06 15.38 -7.28
CA ALA A 73 -1.94 15.22 -6.35
C ALA A 73 -2.25 14.16 -5.25
N LYS A 74 -3.51 14.05 -4.80
CA LYS A 74 -3.98 12.97 -3.93
C LYS A 74 -3.79 11.60 -4.57
N GLU A 75 -4.10 11.47 -5.86
CA GLU A 75 -3.91 10.21 -6.60
C GLU A 75 -2.44 9.78 -6.63
N VAL A 76 -1.48 10.75 -6.74
CA VAL A 76 -0.03 10.45 -6.64
C VAL A 76 0.30 9.78 -5.30
N ALA A 77 -0.17 10.37 -4.19
CA ALA A 77 0.08 9.85 -2.85
C ALA A 77 -0.54 8.45 -2.68
N THR A 78 -1.81 8.29 -3.08
CA THR A 78 -2.55 7.02 -2.96
C THR A 78 -1.89 5.91 -3.79
N LYS A 79 -1.55 6.16 -5.06
CA LYS A 79 -0.88 5.16 -5.91
C LYS A 79 0.51 4.77 -5.39
N THR A 80 1.23 5.70 -4.79
CA THR A 80 2.53 5.41 -4.19
C THR A 80 2.37 4.52 -2.96
N ASN A 81 1.38 4.82 -2.13
CA ASN A 81 1.02 3.97 -1.00
C ASN A 81 0.63 2.55 -1.44
N ASP A 82 -0.25 2.42 -2.44
CA ASP A 82 -0.71 1.11 -2.94
C ASP A 82 0.43 0.23 -3.47
N VAL A 83 1.46 0.83 -4.10
CA VAL A 83 2.57 0.09 -4.72
C VAL A 83 3.70 -0.21 -3.75
N ALA A 84 4.02 0.74 -2.86
CA ALA A 84 5.23 0.69 -2.03
C ALA A 84 4.96 0.81 -0.52
N GLY A 85 3.76 1.20 -0.12
CA GLY A 85 3.33 1.35 1.27
C GLY A 85 4.01 2.50 2.02
N ASP A 86 4.87 3.27 1.36
CA ASP A 86 5.60 4.43 1.91
C ASP A 86 5.99 5.37 0.77
N GLY A 87 6.62 6.52 1.10
CA GLY A 87 7.12 7.50 0.14
C GLY A 87 6.06 8.46 -0.41
N THR A 88 4.89 8.51 0.17
CA THR A 88 3.74 9.33 -0.26
C THR A 88 4.05 10.83 -0.25
N THR A 89 4.73 11.30 0.78
CA THR A 89 5.19 12.70 0.89
C THR A 89 6.25 13.03 -0.17
N THR A 90 7.21 12.13 -0.38
CA THR A 90 8.23 12.27 -1.43
C THR A 90 7.61 12.37 -2.82
N ALA A 91 6.63 11.49 -3.12
CA ALA A 91 5.92 11.50 -4.38
C ALA A 91 5.14 12.81 -4.61
N THR A 92 4.49 13.33 -3.57
CA THR A 92 3.75 14.60 -3.64
C THR A 92 4.68 15.79 -3.89
N VAL A 93 5.86 15.84 -3.24
CA VAL A 93 6.89 16.87 -3.44
C VAL A 93 7.44 16.81 -4.87
N LEU A 94 7.71 15.60 -5.38
CA LEU A 94 8.16 15.40 -6.77
C LEU A 94 7.10 15.84 -7.77
N ALA A 95 5.82 15.51 -7.52
CA ALA A 95 4.72 15.92 -8.40
C ALA A 95 4.60 17.44 -8.48
N GLN A 96 4.65 18.15 -7.34
CA GLN A 96 4.64 19.61 -7.30
C GLN A 96 5.78 20.19 -8.14
N ALA A 97 6.99 19.70 -7.95
CA ALA A 97 8.16 20.19 -8.67
C ALA A 97 8.08 19.95 -10.20
N LEU A 98 7.63 18.75 -10.59
CA LEU A 98 7.42 18.41 -12.00
C LEU A 98 6.33 19.27 -12.65
N VAL A 99 5.24 19.53 -11.94
CA VAL A 99 4.15 20.40 -12.41
C VAL A 99 4.65 21.83 -12.58
N HIS A 100 5.33 22.40 -11.59
CA HIS A 100 5.87 23.77 -11.66
C HIS A 100 6.84 23.96 -12.82
N GLU A 101 7.88 23.10 -12.92
CA GLU A 101 8.87 23.22 -14.01
C GLU A 101 8.25 22.91 -15.37
N GLY A 102 7.31 21.97 -15.42
CA GLY A 102 6.60 21.61 -16.64
C GLY A 102 5.69 22.73 -17.13
N LEU A 103 4.84 23.32 -16.28
CA LEU A 103 3.97 24.44 -16.67
C LEU A 103 4.76 25.69 -17.05
N ARG A 104 5.91 25.94 -16.39
CA ARG A 104 6.83 27.01 -16.81
C ARG A 104 7.36 26.78 -18.21
N ALA A 105 7.71 25.54 -18.58
CA ALA A 105 8.15 25.18 -19.92
C ALA A 105 7.03 25.34 -20.96
N VAL A 106 5.78 24.91 -20.63
CA VAL A 106 4.60 25.09 -21.49
C VAL A 106 4.33 26.58 -21.72
N ALA A 107 4.33 27.41 -20.68
CA ALA A 107 4.13 28.84 -20.76
C ALA A 107 5.23 29.55 -21.62
N SER A 108 6.41 28.94 -21.69
CA SER A 108 7.51 29.42 -22.55
C SER A 108 7.41 28.93 -24.00
N GLY A 109 6.31 28.24 -24.37
CA GLY A 109 6.04 27.77 -25.73
C GLY A 109 6.49 26.32 -26.01
N GLY A 110 6.88 25.56 -24.97
CA GLY A 110 7.21 24.14 -25.11
C GLY A 110 5.98 23.29 -25.46
N ASN A 111 6.14 22.34 -26.37
CA ASN A 111 5.07 21.42 -26.73
C ASN A 111 4.84 20.39 -25.62
N PRO A 112 3.64 20.34 -24.98
CA PRO A 112 3.36 19.44 -23.85
C PRO A 112 3.60 17.95 -24.16
N VAL A 113 3.32 17.51 -25.39
CA VAL A 113 3.54 16.12 -25.82
C VAL A 113 5.04 15.79 -25.92
N GLY A 114 5.86 16.73 -26.41
CA GLY A 114 7.31 16.58 -26.43
C GLY A 114 7.90 16.56 -25.03
N LEU A 115 7.46 17.47 -24.16
CA LEU A 115 7.85 17.53 -22.75
C LEU A 115 7.54 16.22 -22.03
N LYS A 116 6.30 15.70 -22.19
CA LYS A 116 5.87 14.41 -21.63
C LYS A 116 6.81 13.26 -22.01
N LYS A 117 7.13 13.13 -23.31
CA LYS A 117 8.06 12.08 -23.79
C LYS A 117 9.45 12.20 -23.16
N GLY A 118 9.94 13.41 -23.00
CA GLY A 118 11.21 13.68 -22.33
C GLY A 118 11.20 13.31 -20.86
N ILE A 119 10.12 13.66 -20.15
CA ILE A 119 9.89 13.29 -18.74
C ILE A 119 9.88 11.77 -18.59
N GLU A 120 9.09 11.05 -19.41
CA GLU A 120 8.99 9.59 -19.37
C GLU A 120 10.36 8.91 -19.56
N LYS A 121 11.16 9.35 -20.54
CA LYS A 121 12.51 8.83 -20.79
C LYS A 121 13.46 9.10 -19.63
N ALA A 122 13.40 10.28 -19.03
CA ALA A 122 14.22 10.65 -17.88
C ALA A 122 13.88 9.81 -16.63
N VAL A 123 12.59 9.56 -16.37
CA VAL A 123 12.13 8.73 -15.25
C VAL A 123 12.62 7.29 -15.40
N VAL A 124 12.58 6.73 -16.61
CA VAL A 124 13.13 5.39 -16.88
C VAL A 124 14.63 5.38 -16.59
N ALA A 125 15.39 6.35 -17.09
CA ALA A 125 16.84 6.42 -16.89
C ALA A 125 17.22 6.53 -15.40
N ILE A 126 16.52 7.36 -14.62
CA ILE A 126 16.74 7.47 -13.18
C ILE A 126 16.34 6.18 -12.45
N SER A 127 15.22 5.56 -12.83
CA SER A 127 14.76 4.32 -12.22
C SER A 127 15.75 3.18 -12.42
N ASP A 128 16.33 3.09 -13.61
CA ASP A 128 17.37 2.09 -13.92
C ASP A 128 18.66 2.39 -13.15
N GLU A 129 19.04 3.66 -13.02
CA GLU A 129 20.21 4.06 -12.24
C GLU A 129 20.03 3.78 -10.74
N LEU A 130 18.83 4.03 -10.17
CA LEU A 130 18.52 3.66 -8.79
C LEU A 130 18.65 2.15 -8.55
N ARG A 131 18.13 1.33 -9.48
CA ARG A 131 18.31 -0.13 -9.41
C ARG A 131 19.78 -0.55 -9.50
N ARG A 132 20.57 0.14 -10.33
CA ARG A 132 22.01 -0.12 -10.47
C ARG A 132 22.78 0.22 -9.19
N GLN A 133 22.36 1.25 -8.46
CA GLN A 133 22.93 1.64 -7.17
C GLN A 133 22.43 0.80 -6.00
N ALA A 134 21.39 0.01 -6.23
CA ALA A 134 20.76 -0.81 -5.19
C ALA A 134 21.74 -1.78 -4.55
N ARG A 135 21.65 -1.90 -3.23
CA ARG A 135 22.29 -2.95 -2.43
C ARG A 135 21.19 -3.84 -1.84
N ALA A 136 21.34 -5.15 -1.99
CA ALA A 136 20.42 -6.09 -1.34
C ALA A 136 20.47 -5.94 0.19
N ILE A 137 19.37 -6.24 0.85
CA ILE A 137 19.33 -6.37 2.31
C ILE A 137 19.90 -7.74 2.69
N ASP A 138 21.00 -7.74 3.40
CA ASP A 138 21.73 -8.94 3.80
C ASP A 138 21.68 -9.19 5.33
N SER A 139 21.21 -8.22 6.13
CA SER A 139 21.23 -8.30 7.58
C SER A 139 19.94 -7.82 8.24
N THR A 140 19.65 -8.36 9.44
CA THR A 140 18.58 -7.86 10.32
C THR A 140 18.81 -6.39 10.70
N ALA A 141 20.07 -5.94 10.76
CA ALA A 141 20.40 -4.54 11.04
C ALA A 141 19.97 -3.60 9.91
N ASP A 142 20.09 -4.00 8.64
CA ASP A 142 19.58 -3.21 7.51
C ASP A 142 18.05 -3.11 7.57
N MET A 143 17.36 -4.22 7.88
CA MET A 143 15.89 -4.22 8.06
C MET A 143 15.48 -3.27 9.20
N ALA A 144 16.19 -3.35 10.33
CA ALA A 144 15.95 -2.44 11.46
C ALA A 144 16.16 -0.98 11.08
N SER A 145 17.18 -0.66 10.29
CA SER A 145 17.44 0.71 9.83
C SER A 145 16.34 1.25 8.92
N VAL A 146 15.87 0.45 7.94
CA VAL A 146 14.73 0.83 7.07
C VAL A 146 13.49 1.08 7.92
N ALA A 147 13.14 0.13 8.79
CA ALA A 147 11.97 0.23 9.64
C ALA A 147 12.05 1.41 10.62
N THR A 148 13.24 1.69 11.20
CA THR A 148 13.48 2.85 12.07
C THR A 148 13.25 4.17 11.36
N ILE A 149 13.71 4.30 10.12
CA ILE A 149 13.53 5.54 9.34
C ILE A 149 12.05 5.78 9.03
N SER A 150 11.34 4.76 8.56
CA SER A 150 9.92 4.86 8.26
C SER A 150 9.08 5.07 9.51
N ALA A 151 9.30 4.28 10.58
CA ALA A 151 8.61 4.41 11.86
C ALA A 151 9.07 5.61 12.69
N ARG A 152 10.22 6.22 12.41
CA ARG A 152 10.90 7.27 13.24
C ARG A 152 11.07 6.86 14.70
N ASP A 153 11.29 5.57 14.93
CA ASP A 153 11.37 4.98 16.26
C ASP A 153 12.26 3.73 16.21
N GLU A 154 13.38 3.76 16.93
CA GLU A 154 14.36 2.67 16.96
C GLU A 154 13.80 1.38 17.59
N GLN A 155 12.91 1.50 18.57
CA GLN A 155 12.31 0.33 19.23
C GLN A 155 11.35 -0.38 18.27
N ILE A 156 10.53 0.39 17.55
CA ILE A 156 9.64 -0.14 16.52
C ILE A 156 10.46 -0.76 15.40
N GLY A 157 11.54 -0.10 14.95
CA GLY A 157 12.43 -0.63 13.93
C GLY A 157 13.03 -1.97 14.30
N ALA A 158 13.51 -2.12 15.54
CA ALA A 158 14.06 -3.38 16.05
C ALA A 158 13.00 -4.49 16.12
N LEU A 159 11.77 -4.17 16.56
CA LEU A 159 10.66 -5.13 16.60
C LEU A 159 10.26 -5.61 15.21
N ILE A 160 10.19 -4.72 14.23
CA ILE A 160 9.87 -5.10 12.84
C ILE A 160 10.96 -5.99 12.26
N ALA A 161 12.23 -5.67 12.49
CA ALA A 161 13.33 -6.51 12.04
C ALA A 161 13.30 -7.91 12.68
N GLU A 162 13.00 -7.99 13.99
CA GLU A 162 12.80 -9.27 14.69
C GLU A 162 11.61 -10.06 14.10
N ALA A 163 10.53 -9.37 13.74
CA ALA A 163 9.39 -9.99 13.10
C ALA A 163 9.79 -10.64 11.76
N PHE A 164 10.46 -9.90 10.87
CA PHE A 164 10.94 -10.43 9.59
C PHE A 164 11.98 -11.54 9.73
N ASP A 165 12.86 -11.47 10.72
CA ASP A 165 13.86 -12.50 10.99
C ASP A 165 13.19 -13.84 11.35
N LYS A 166 12.13 -13.79 12.15
CA LYS A 166 11.39 -14.98 12.60
C LYS A 166 10.42 -15.56 11.56
N VAL A 167 9.69 -14.70 10.84
CA VAL A 167 8.71 -15.18 9.83
C VAL A 167 9.33 -15.39 8.45
N GLY A 168 10.54 -14.88 8.22
CA GLY A 168 11.22 -14.91 6.93
C GLY A 168 10.79 -13.78 6.00
N LYS A 169 11.51 -13.66 4.87
CA LYS A 169 11.32 -12.58 3.88
C LYS A 169 9.91 -12.58 3.26
N ASP A 170 9.34 -13.75 3.07
CA ASP A 170 8.01 -13.96 2.50
C ASP A 170 6.91 -14.10 3.58
N GLY A 171 7.29 -13.96 4.86
CA GLY A 171 6.37 -14.08 5.99
C GLY A 171 5.37 -12.93 6.07
N VAL A 172 4.21 -13.23 6.62
CA VAL A 172 3.14 -12.23 6.81
C VAL A 172 3.35 -11.52 8.16
N ILE A 173 3.37 -10.19 8.10
CA ILE A 173 3.36 -9.34 9.30
C ILE A 173 2.10 -8.48 9.21
N THR A 174 1.26 -8.58 10.25
CA THR A 174 0.06 -7.76 10.40
C THR A 174 0.17 -6.88 11.64
N VAL A 175 -0.54 -5.77 11.64
CA VAL A 175 -0.58 -4.83 12.77
C VAL A 175 -1.97 -4.82 13.36
N ASP A 176 -2.07 -5.03 14.68
CA ASP A 176 -3.34 -5.10 15.37
C ASP A 176 -3.34 -4.23 16.63
N GLU A 177 -4.51 -3.76 17.02
CA GLU A 177 -4.68 -2.94 18.21
C GLU A 177 -4.64 -3.78 19.47
N SER A 178 -4.03 -3.24 20.53
CA SER A 178 -3.96 -3.87 21.85
C SER A 178 -4.49 -2.92 22.92
N ASN A 179 -5.08 -3.50 23.95
CA ASN A 179 -5.50 -2.77 25.16
C ASN A 179 -4.34 -2.55 26.15
N THR A 180 -3.11 -2.95 25.81
CA THR A 180 -1.91 -2.76 26.62
C THR A 180 -1.21 -1.44 26.25
N PHE A 181 -0.24 -0.99 27.05
CA PHE A 181 0.51 0.26 26.78
C PHE A 181 1.81 0.01 25.99
N GLY A 182 2.00 -1.16 25.43
CA GLY A 182 3.24 -1.53 24.74
C GLY A 182 3.05 -1.87 23.27
N THR A 183 4.15 -2.15 22.57
CA THR A 183 4.14 -2.82 21.28
C THR A 183 4.80 -4.18 21.48
N GLU A 184 4.09 -5.26 21.14
CA GLU A 184 4.54 -6.63 21.36
C GLU A 184 4.38 -7.44 20.08
N LEU A 185 5.23 -8.47 19.93
CA LEU A 185 5.14 -9.43 18.83
C LEU A 185 4.42 -10.69 19.31
N GLU A 186 3.35 -11.03 18.61
CA GLU A 186 2.64 -12.29 18.78
C GLU A 186 2.86 -13.13 17.51
N PHE A 187 3.37 -14.35 17.68
CA PHE A 187 3.57 -15.26 16.55
C PHE A 187 2.43 -16.27 16.54
N THR A 188 1.68 -16.28 15.44
CA THR A 188 0.52 -17.17 15.26
C THR A 188 0.66 -17.97 13.97
N GLU A 189 0.03 -19.14 13.95
CA GLU A 189 -0.10 -19.94 12.74
C GLU A 189 -1.07 -19.24 11.79
N CYS A 190 -0.67 -19.05 10.52
CA CYS A 190 -1.59 -18.52 9.52
C CYS A 190 -1.23 -18.97 8.11
N MET A 191 -2.14 -18.71 7.19
CA MET A 191 -1.96 -18.99 5.77
C MET A 191 -2.33 -17.78 4.92
N GLN A 192 -1.45 -17.39 4.00
CA GLN A 192 -1.75 -16.39 2.97
C GLN A 192 -1.78 -17.03 1.58
N PHE A 193 -2.71 -16.55 0.74
CA PHE A 193 -2.77 -16.93 -0.67
C PHE A 193 -3.25 -15.77 -1.56
N ASP A 194 -2.83 -15.80 -2.81
CA ASP A 194 -2.98 -14.76 -3.85
C ASP A 194 -4.37 -14.74 -4.49
N LYS A 195 -5.42 -14.57 -3.69
CA LYS A 195 -6.81 -14.37 -4.13
C LYS A 195 -7.47 -13.33 -3.24
N GLY A 196 -7.90 -12.24 -3.82
CA GLY A 196 -8.63 -11.20 -3.14
C GLY A 196 -10.15 -11.38 -3.18
N TYR A 197 -10.87 -10.40 -2.63
CA TYR A 197 -12.34 -10.42 -2.59
C TYR A 197 -12.93 -10.39 -4.01
N LEU A 198 -14.00 -11.15 -4.21
CA LEU A 198 -14.71 -11.22 -5.49
C LEU A 198 -15.53 -9.96 -5.80
N SER A 199 -15.79 -9.12 -4.81
CA SER A 199 -16.53 -7.87 -4.98
C SER A 199 -16.04 -6.81 -4.00
N PRO A 200 -15.79 -5.55 -4.46
CA PRO A 200 -15.47 -4.43 -3.57
C PRO A 200 -16.54 -4.13 -2.52
N TYR A 201 -17.76 -4.57 -2.74
CA TYR A 201 -18.84 -4.39 -1.76
C TYR A 201 -18.67 -5.22 -0.48
N PHE A 202 -17.73 -6.18 -0.46
CA PHE A 202 -17.38 -6.89 0.77
C PHE A 202 -16.47 -6.11 1.70
N ILE A 203 -15.85 -5.02 1.26
CA ILE A 203 -14.96 -4.19 2.05
C ILE A 203 -15.62 -3.75 3.35
N THR A 204 -14.90 -3.92 4.46
CA THR A 204 -15.30 -3.48 5.80
C THR A 204 -14.51 -2.28 6.26
N ASP A 205 -13.28 -2.13 5.80
CA ASP A 205 -12.40 -0.99 6.04
C ASP A 205 -12.14 -0.25 4.71
N GLY A 206 -12.87 0.84 4.52
CA GLY A 206 -12.79 1.65 3.28
C GLY A 206 -11.49 2.45 3.16
N ASP A 207 -10.83 2.76 4.27
CA ASP A 207 -9.57 3.51 4.26
C ASP A 207 -8.43 2.66 3.73
N ARG A 208 -8.46 1.37 4.04
CA ARG A 208 -7.46 0.37 3.64
C ARG A 208 -7.89 -0.47 2.44
N MET A 209 -9.13 -0.30 1.97
CA MET A 209 -9.71 -1.09 0.88
C MET A 209 -9.63 -2.61 1.14
N GLU A 210 -9.85 -3.01 2.39
CA GLU A 210 -9.78 -4.42 2.81
C GLU A 210 -11.05 -4.88 3.53
N THR A 211 -11.24 -6.19 3.57
CA THR A 211 -12.29 -6.86 4.34
C THR A 211 -11.65 -7.53 5.55
N VAL A 212 -11.98 -7.09 6.75
CA VAL A 212 -11.55 -7.70 8.01
C VAL A 212 -12.75 -8.43 8.62
N LEU A 213 -12.60 -9.72 8.88
CA LEU A 213 -13.61 -10.59 9.49
C LEU A 213 -13.03 -11.19 10.76
N ASP A 214 -13.61 -10.84 11.91
CA ASP A 214 -13.21 -11.39 13.20
C ASP A 214 -14.08 -12.61 13.54
N ASP A 215 -13.43 -13.67 13.96
CA ASP A 215 -14.04 -14.95 14.32
C ASP A 215 -15.05 -15.51 13.28
N PRO A 216 -14.70 -15.53 11.97
CA PRO A 216 -15.61 -15.98 10.93
C PRO A 216 -15.78 -17.51 10.92
N TYR A 217 -16.95 -17.96 10.49
CA TYR A 217 -17.12 -19.29 9.92
C TYR A 217 -16.52 -19.33 8.51
N ILE A 218 -15.79 -20.39 8.18
CA ILE A 218 -15.08 -20.54 6.91
C ILE A 218 -15.68 -21.71 6.13
N LEU A 219 -16.37 -21.40 5.03
CA LEU A 219 -16.87 -22.40 4.09
C LEU A 219 -15.78 -22.65 3.03
N ILE A 220 -15.39 -23.91 2.88
CA ILE A 220 -14.42 -24.37 1.90
C ILE A 220 -15.13 -25.29 0.91
N ASN A 221 -15.40 -24.80 -0.30
CA ASN A 221 -16.16 -25.52 -1.31
C ASN A 221 -15.31 -25.79 -2.57
N SER A 222 -15.26 -27.05 -3.01
CA SER A 222 -14.45 -27.44 -4.18
C SER A 222 -15.01 -26.95 -5.49
N GLY A 223 -16.32 -26.75 -5.57
CA GLY A 223 -17.02 -26.34 -6.79
C GLY A 223 -17.41 -24.86 -6.79
N LYS A 224 -18.06 -24.47 -7.87
CA LYS A 224 -18.63 -23.13 -8.07
C LYS A 224 -19.95 -22.99 -7.31
N ILE A 225 -20.22 -21.82 -6.75
CA ILE A 225 -21.47 -21.48 -6.06
C ILE A 225 -22.17 -20.38 -6.87
N SER A 226 -23.24 -20.72 -7.57
CA SER A 226 -24.03 -19.80 -8.42
C SER A 226 -25.47 -19.67 -7.96
N SER A 227 -26.05 -20.78 -7.45
CA SER A 227 -27.43 -20.84 -7.00
C SER A 227 -27.55 -20.46 -5.51
N MET A 228 -28.49 -19.57 -5.22
CA MET A 228 -28.79 -19.23 -3.84
C MET A 228 -29.44 -20.39 -3.08
N ASN A 229 -30.21 -21.24 -3.76
CA ASN A 229 -30.88 -22.38 -3.14
C ASN A 229 -29.88 -23.37 -2.50
N ASP A 230 -28.69 -23.53 -3.08
CA ASP A 230 -27.68 -24.44 -2.58
C ASP A 230 -26.99 -23.87 -1.33
N LEU A 231 -26.86 -22.55 -1.24
CA LEU A 231 -26.18 -21.86 -0.14
C LEU A 231 -27.14 -21.50 1.03
N LEU A 232 -28.43 -21.30 0.73
CA LEU A 232 -29.42 -20.78 1.70
C LEU A 232 -29.53 -21.58 2.99
N PRO A 233 -29.57 -22.94 2.97
CA PRO A 233 -29.69 -23.72 4.22
C PRO A 233 -28.52 -23.52 5.17
N LEU A 234 -27.31 -23.30 4.63
CA LEU A 234 -26.11 -23.02 5.43
C LEU A 234 -26.13 -21.57 5.94
N LEU A 235 -26.51 -20.59 5.10
CA LEU A 235 -26.62 -19.19 5.50
C LEU A 235 -27.59 -18.99 6.66
N GLU A 236 -28.76 -19.64 6.61
CA GLU A 236 -29.75 -19.59 7.70
C GLU A 236 -29.16 -20.07 9.05
N LYS A 237 -28.35 -21.13 9.03
CA LYS A 237 -27.67 -21.65 10.22
C LYS A 237 -26.61 -20.66 10.74
N VAL A 238 -25.81 -20.05 9.85
CA VAL A 238 -24.80 -19.06 10.25
C VAL A 238 -25.46 -17.79 10.79
N ILE A 239 -26.55 -17.31 10.16
CA ILE A 239 -27.32 -16.16 10.63
C ILE A 239 -27.95 -16.44 12.00
N ALA A 240 -28.54 -17.63 12.20
CA ALA A 240 -29.10 -18.03 13.49
C ALA A 240 -28.02 -18.07 14.59
N ALA A 241 -26.80 -18.43 14.25
CA ALA A 241 -25.64 -18.39 15.15
C ALA A 241 -25.06 -16.96 15.32
N LYS A 242 -25.63 -15.94 14.67
CA LYS A 242 -25.10 -14.55 14.62
C LYS A 242 -23.65 -14.49 14.14
N GLY A 243 -23.25 -15.39 13.25
CA GLY A 243 -21.89 -15.51 12.76
C GLY A 243 -21.62 -14.67 11.52
N ILE A 244 -20.35 -14.54 11.21
CA ILE A 244 -19.81 -13.95 9.98
C ILE A 244 -19.38 -15.11 9.07
N LEU A 245 -19.55 -15.00 7.75
CA LEU A 245 -19.18 -16.08 6.83
C LEU A 245 -18.09 -15.63 5.87
N PHE A 246 -16.99 -16.39 5.84
CA PHE A 246 -15.97 -16.33 4.81
C PHE A 246 -16.10 -17.54 3.89
N ILE A 247 -16.11 -17.33 2.58
CA ILE A 247 -16.31 -18.37 1.56
C ILE A 247 -15.06 -18.48 0.69
N VAL A 248 -14.49 -19.68 0.62
CA VAL A 248 -13.44 -20.06 -0.33
C VAL A 248 -14.03 -21.10 -1.28
N ALA A 249 -14.22 -20.77 -2.54
CA ALA A 249 -14.82 -21.65 -3.54
C ALA A 249 -14.12 -21.54 -4.89
N GLU A 250 -14.34 -22.49 -5.80
CA GLU A 250 -13.83 -22.35 -7.17
C GLU A 250 -14.21 -21.02 -7.80
N ASP A 251 -15.45 -20.62 -7.65
CA ASP A 251 -16.00 -19.30 -7.97
C ASP A 251 -17.31 -19.08 -7.19
N VAL A 252 -17.67 -17.80 -6.98
CA VAL A 252 -19.00 -17.44 -6.50
C VAL A 252 -19.55 -16.38 -7.42
N ASP A 253 -20.69 -16.64 -8.06
CA ASP A 253 -21.30 -15.71 -9.00
C ASP A 253 -22.84 -15.76 -8.98
N GLY A 254 -23.47 -15.16 -9.99
CA GLY A 254 -24.89 -15.20 -10.23
C GLY A 254 -25.74 -14.72 -9.05
N GLU A 255 -26.75 -15.49 -8.71
CA GLU A 255 -27.71 -15.17 -7.65
C GLU A 255 -27.07 -15.23 -6.25
N ALA A 256 -26.18 -16.20 -6.03
CA ALA A 256 -25.45 -16.33 -4.76
C ALA A 256 -24.62 -15.08 -4.44
N MET A 257 -23.80 -14.62 -5.40
CA MET A 257 -23.01 -13.39 -5.24
C MET A 257 -23.89 -12.17 -4.99
N SER A 258 -24.94 -11.99 -5.79
CA SER A 258 -25.82 -10.83 -5.67
C SER A 258 -26.49 -10.78 -4.29
N THR A 259 -26.91 -11.92 -3.76
CA THR A 259 -27.55 -12.02 -2.45
C THR A 259 -26.58 -11.72 -1.32
N LEU A 260 -25.34 -12.23 -1.37
CA LEU A 260 -24.30 -11.94 -0.36
C LEU A 260 -24.00 -10.44 -0.34
N VAL A 261 -23.80 -9.81 -1.50
CA VAL A 261 -23.52 -8.37 -1.63
C VAL A 261 -24.70 -7.53 -1.10
N VAL A 262 -25.94 -7.84 -1.47
CA VAL A 262 -27.11 -7.08 -1.01
C VAL A 262 -27.27 -7.16 0.52
N ASN A 263 -27.07 -8.33 1.11
CA ASN A 263 -27.15 -8.48 2.56
C ASN A 263 -26.03 -7.73 3.29
N LYS A 264 -24.83 -7.71 2.72
CA LYS A 264 -23.70 -6.91 3.25
C LYS A 264 -24.01 -5.41 3.20
N ILE A 265 -24.50 -4.89 2.06
CA ILE A 265 -24.87 -3.47 1.92
C ILE A 265 -25.98 -3.08 2.88
N ARG A 266 -26.97 -3.96 3.12
CA ARG A 266 -28.06 -3.72 4.07
C ARG A 266 -27.64 -3.88 5.54
N GLY A 267 -26.43 -4.35 5.81
CA GLY A 267 -25.96 -4.61 7.18
C GLY A 267 -26.68 -5.77 7.88
N THR A 268 -27.41 -6.60 7.12
CA THR A 268 -28.16 -7.73 7.67
C THR A 268 -27.31 -8.97 7.90
N PHE A 269 -26.25 -9.14 7.09
CA PHE A 269 -25.32 -10.26 7.19
C PHE A 269 -23.94 -9.87 6.65
N THR A 270 -22.90 -10.13 7.42
CA THR A 270 -21.53 -9.88 7.02
C THR A 270 -20.92 -11.13 6.41
N SER A 271 -20.43 -11.01 5.18
CA SER A 271 -19.75 -12.10 4.48
C SER A 271 -18.68 -11.55 3.54
N CYS A 272 -17.75 -12.43 3.15
CA CYS A 272 -16.81 -12.20 2.06
C CYS A 272 -16.59 -13.51 1.30
N ALA A 273 -16.41 -13.42 -0.01
CA ALA A 273 -16.13 -14.55 -0.87
C ALA A 273 -14.87 -14.31 -1.69
N VAL A 274 -14.03 -15.35 -1.80
CA VAL A 274 -12.80 -15.36 -2.61
C VAL A 274 -12.74 -16.61 -3.46
N LYS A 275 -11.94 -16.55 -4.54
CA LYS A 275 -11.62 -17.75 -5.32
C LYS A 275 -10.63 -18.64 -4.59
N ALA A 276 -10.81 -19.94 -4.71
CA ALA A 276 -9.83 -20.91 -4.26
C ALA A 276 -8.49 -20.73 -4.99
N PRO A 277 -7.37 -20.82 -4.28
CA PRO A 277 -6.05 -20.71 -4.89
C PRO A 277 -5.74 -21.91 -5.79
N ALA A 278 -4.87 -21.71 -6.79
CA ALA A 278 -4.45 -22.69 -7.79
C ALA A 278 -5.58 -23.23 -8.70
N PHE A 279 -5.28 -24.29 -9.48
CA PHE A 279 -6.19 -24.90 -10.45
C PHE A 279 -6.07 -26.44 -10.40
N GLY A 280 -7.13 -27.14 -10.83
CA GLY A 280 -7.14 -28.61 -10.95
C GLY A 280 -6.83 -29.31 -9.63
N ASP A 281 -5.99 -30.36 -9.65
CA ASP A 281 -5.66 -31.14 -8.44
C ASP A 281 -4.91 -30.33 -7.38
N ARG A 282 -4.16 -29.31 -7.80
CA ARG A 282 -3.52 -28.39 -6.84
C ARG A 282 -4.52 -27.57 -6.06
N ARG A 283 -5.61 -27.12 -6.69
CA ARG A 283 -6.71 -26.45 -5.98
C ARG A 283 -7.28 -27.34 -4.89
N LYS A 284 -7.50 -28.63 -5.18
CA LYS A 284 -7.99 -29.59 -4.18
C LYS A 284 -7.02 -29.69 -2.99
N ALA A 285 -5.73 -29.83 -3.29
CA ALA A 285 -4.71 -29.90 -2.26
C ALA A 285 -4.59 -28.63 -1.42
N MET A 286 -4.74 -27.45 -2.03
CA MET A 286 -4.75 -26.16 -1.30
C MET A 286 -6.00 -26.00 -0.44
N LEU A 287 -7.17 -26.44 -0.92
CA LEU A 287 -8.40 -26.44 -0.13
C LEU A 287 -8.30 -27.37 1.10
N GLU A 288 -7.64 -28.53 0.95
CA GLU A 288 -7.33 -29.42 2.07
C GLU A 288 -6.36 -28.78 3.08
N ASP A 289 -5.37 -28.03 2.60
CA ASP A 289 -4.44 -27.28 3.45
C ASP A 289 -5.19 -26.22 4.28
N ILE A 290 -6.11 -25.46 3.64
CA ILE A 290 -6.96 -24.48 4.32
C ILE A 290 -7.88 -25.19 5.33
N ALA A 291 -8.47 -26.32 4.95
CA ALA A 291 -9.34 -27.09 5.84
C ALA A 291 -8.58 -27.60 7.08
N THR A 292 -7.37 -28.11 6.88
CA THR A 292 -6.52 -28.58 8.00
C THR A 292 -6.18 -27.44 8.95
N LEU A 293 -5.79 -26.26 8.41
CA LEU A 293 -5.45 -25.10 9.21
C LEU A 293 -6.64 -24.55 10.00
N THR A 294 -7.83 -24.56 9.41
CA THR A 294 -9.03 -23.95 10.01
C THR A 294 -9.91 -24.93 10.80
N GLY A 295 -9.57 -26.22 10.78
CA GLY A 295 -10.38 -27.27 11.38
C GLY A 295 -11.70 -27.55 10.65
N GLY A 296 -11.81 -27.09 9.39
CA GLY A 296 -12.99 -27.32 8.55
C GLY A 296 -12.90 -28.57 7.71
N THR A 297 -13.91 -28.78 6.86
CA THR A 297 -13.96 -29.86 5.89
C THR A 297 -14.25 -29.31 4.51
N VAL A 298 -13.54 -29.81 3.49
CA VAL A 298 -13.82 -29.42 2.10
C VAL A 298 -15.15 -30.01 1.67
N VAL A 299 -16.10 -29.15 1.33
CA VAL A 299 -17.39 -29.54 0.74
C VAL A 299 -17.16 -29.89 -0.73
N ALA A 300 -17.27 -31.16 -1.06
CA ALA A 300 -17.04 -31.66 -2.42
C ALA A 300 -17.99 -32.83 -2.71
N PRO A 301 -18.61 -32.87 -3.89
CA PRO A 301 -19.48 -33.98 -4.30
C PRO A 301 -18.74 -35.33 -4.34
N GLU A 302 -17.43 -35.31 -4.61
CA GLU A 302 -16.59 -36.53 -4.67
C GLU A 302 -16.44 -37.23 -3.32
N VAL A 303 -16.54 -36.47 -2.20
CA VAL A 303 -16.53 -37.03 -0.84
C VAL A 303 -17.93 -37.20 -0.26
N GLY A 304 -18.98 -37.03 -1.10
CA GLY A 304 -20.38 -37.20 -0.69
C GLY A 304 -20.99 -36.01 0.05
N LEU A 305 -20.30 -34.87 0.13
CA LEU A 305 -20.79 -33.67 0.79
C LEU A 305 -21.39 -32.71 -0.25
N LYS A 306 -22.67 -32.36 -0.06
CA LYS A 306 -23.37 -31.38 -0.88
C LYS A 306 -23.64 -30.12 -0.06
N LEU A 307 -23.50 -28.95 -0.71
CA LEU A 307 -23.61 -27.66 -0.04
C LEU A 307 -24.99 -27.42 0.59
N ASP A 308 -26.07 -27.93 -0.04
CA ASP A 308 -27.44 -27.84 0.44
C ASP A 308 -27.74 -28.73 1.66
N GLN A 309 -26.84 -29.66 2.01
CA GLN A 309 -27.04 -30.67 3.07
C GLN A 309 -26.10 -30.52 4.28
N VAL A 310 -25.11 -29.65 4.18
CA VAL A 310 -24.12 -29.45 5.25
C VAL A 310 -24.60 -28.45 6.32
N GLY A 311 -23.98 -28.48 7.48
CA GLY A 311 -24.24 -27.59 8.59
C GLY A 311 -22.98 -26.87 9.07
N LEU A 312 -23.05 -26.32 10.30
CA LEU A 312 -21.93 -25.59 10.89
C LEU A 312 -20.74 -26.49 11.19
N GLU A 313 -20.95 -27.78 11.30
CA GLU A 313 -19.93 -28.81 11.65
C GLU A 313 -18.83 -28.98 10.58
N VAL A 314 -19.11 -28.60 9.33
CA VAL A 314 -18.10 -28.66 8.25
C VAL A 314 -17.33 -27.35 8.10
N LEU A 315 -17.78 -26.28 8.75
CA LEU A 315 -17.17 -24.98 8.64
C LEU A 315 -15.88 -24.90 9.48
N GLY A 316 -14.82 -24.42 8.85
CA GLY A 316 -13.63 -24.02 9.57
C GLY A 316 -13.84 -22.75 10.39
N ARG A 317 -12.88 -22.43 11.25
CA ARG A 317 -12.83 -21.21 12.05
C ARG A 317 -11.44 -20.62 12.02
N ALA A 318 -11.35 -19.32 12.22
CA ALA A 318 -10.10 -18.61 12.46
C ALA A 318 -10.37 -17.42 13.37
N ARG A 319 -9.36 -16.95 14.07
CA ARG A 319 -9.47 -15.73 14.88
C ARG A 319 -9.78 -14.52 14.00
N ARG A 320 -9.12 -14.43 12.84
CA ARG A 320 -9.33 -13.33 11.89
C ARG A 320 -9.07 -13.76 10.44
N VAL A 321 -9.80 -13.18 9.52
CA VAL A 321 -9.51 -13.27 8.08
C VAL A 321 -9.42 -11.85 7.54
N VAL A 322 -8.31 -11.55 6.83
CA VAL A 322 -8.10 -10.27 6.14
C VAL A 322 -8.03 -10.53 4.65
N VAL A 323 -8.86 -9.83 3.88
CA VAL A 323 -8.92 -9.97 2.42
C VAL A 323 -8.70 -8.60 1.79
N THR A 324 -7.66 -8.50 0.99
CA THR A 324 -7.38 -7.33 0.15
C THR A 324 -7.94 -7.55 -1.26
N LYS A 325 -7.63 -6.66 -2.19
CA LYS A 325 -7.97 -6.83 -3.60
C LYS A 325 -7.30 -8.06 -4.22
N ASP A 326 -6.09 -8.39 -3.78
CA ASP A 326 -5.22 -9.38 -4.43
C ASP A 326 -4.92 -10.60 -3.55
N ASP A 327 -5.01 -10.46 -2.21
CA ASP A 327 -4.59 -11.48 -1.25
C ASP A 327 -5.64 -11.78 -0.19
N THR A 328 -5.57 -13.00 0.36
CA THR A 328 -6.31 -13.43 1.55
C THR A 328 -5.34 -13.96 2.59
N THR A 329 -5.47 -13.48 3.83
CA THR A 329 -4.71 -13.94 5.00
C THR A 329 -5.67 -14.51 6.04
N ILE A 330 -5.49 -15.78 6.39
CA ILE A 330 -6.22 -16.47 7.49
C ILE A 330 -5.27 -16.51 8.69
N VAL A 331 -5.65 -15.85 9.77
CA VAL A 331 -4.84 -15.70 10.99
C VAL A 331 -5.40 -16.56 12.10
N ASP A 332 -4.54 -17.38 12.70
CA ASP A 332 -4.88 -18.23 13.86
C ASP A 332 -6.08 -19.13 13.57
N GLY A 333 -5.87 -20.06 12.64
CA GLY A 333 -6.87 -21.07 12.29
C GLY A 333 -7.14 -22.02 13.47
N ALA A 334 -8.39 -22.44 13.63
CA ALA A 334 -8.82 -23.30 14.72
C ALA A 334 -8.51 -24.80 14.50
N GLY A 335 -7.66 -25.13 13.51
CA GLY A 335 -7.23 -26.51 13.28
C GLY A 335 -6.37 -27.04 14.42
N GLU A 336 -6.41 -28.36 14.61
CA GLU A 336 -5.57 -29.01 15.62
C GLU A 336 -4.09 -28.92 15.22
N LYS A 337 -3.22 -28.40 16.08
CA LYS A 337 -1.78 -28.25 15.82
C LYS A 337 -1.13 -29.56 15.34
N ALA A 338 -1.49 -30.67 15.95
CA ALA A 338 -0.99 -31.99 15.55
C ALA A 338 -1.37 -32.35 14.09
N ALA A 339 -2.56 -31.95 13.63
CA ALA A 339 -3.01 -32.16 12.25
C ALA A 339 -2.23 -31.26 11.27
N VAL A 340 -2.01 -29.99 11.65
CA VAL A 340 -1.20 -29.05 10.84
C VAL A 340 0.24 -29.53 10.72
N GLU A 341 0.88 -29.94 11.82
CA GLU A 341 2.23 -30.50 11.82
C GLU A 341 2.32 -31.78 10.98
N ALA A 342 1.33 -32.68 11.10
CA ALA A 342 1.27 -33.90 10.28
C ALA A 342 1.18 -33.57 8.79
N ARG A 343 0.39 -32.55 8.42
CA ARG A 343 0.27 -32.08 7.02
C ARG A 343 1.58 -31.51 6.50
N VAL A 344 2.28 -30.68 7.28
CA VAL A 344 3.60 -30.14 6.93
C VAL A 344 4.62 -31.29 6.73
N ASN A 345 4.64 -32.28 7.60
CA ASN A 345 5.54 -33.44 7.49
C ASN A 345 5.22 -34.30 6.27
N GLN A 346 3.93 -34.47 5.92
CA GLN A 346 3.52 -35.14 4.69
C GLN A 346 4.08 -34.42 3.47
N LEU A 347 3.90 -33.09 3.38
CA LEU A 347 4.42 -32.29 2.26
C LEU A 347 5.95 -32.35 2.17
N ARG A 348 6.67 -32.32 3.28
CA ARG A 348 8.12 -32.49 3.31
C ARG A 348 8.57 -33.85 2.75
N ALA A 349 7.84 -34.91 3.11
CA ALA A 349 8.10 -36.24 2.57
C ALA A 349 7.80 -36.33 1.05
N GLU A 350 6.80 -35.60 0.57
CA GLU A 350 6.51 -35.49 -0.87
C GLU A 350 7.62 -34.72 -1.61
N ILE A 351 8.18 -33.65 -1.03
CA ILE A 351 9.32 -32.89 -1.55
C ILE A 351 10.54 -33.79 -1.76
N GLU A 352 10.81 -34.69 -0.81
CA GLU A 352 11.94 -35.64 -0.89
C GLU A 352 11.76 -36.71 -1.96
N ARG A 353 10.49 -37.03 -2.30
CA ARG A 353 10.16 -38.11 -3.23
C ARG A 353 9.97 -37.64 -4.67
N THR A 354 9.72 -36.36 -4.89
CA THR A 354 9.46 -35.86 -6.24
C THR A 354 10.74 -35.71 -7.05
N ASP A 355 10.74 -36.22 -8.29
CA ASP A 355 11.81 -36.05 -9.26
C ASP A 355 11.66 -34.77 -10.11
N SER A 356 10.52 -34.07 -9.99
CA SER A 356 10.21 -32.83 -10.72
C SER A 356 10.64 -31.62 -9.91
N ASP A 357 11.59 -30.84 -10.41
CA ASP A 357 12.04 -29.62 -9.77
C ASP A 357 10.90 -28.60 -9.61
N TRP A 358 10.00 -28.54 -10.60
CA TRP A 358 8.85 -27.67 -10.55
C TRP A 358 7.80 -28.09 -9.49
N ASP A 359 7.51 -29.40 -9.35
CA ASP A 359 6.63 -29.89 -8.30
C ASP A 359 7.26 -29.69 -6.92
N ARG A 360 8.59 -29.89 -6.82
CA ARG A 360 9.35 -29.61 -5.60
C ARG A 360 9.20 -28.15 -5.16
N GLU A 361 9.36 -27.21 -6.08
CA GLU A 361 9.16 -25.79 -5.80
C GLU A 361 7.73 -25.49 -5.30
N LYS A 362 6.72 -26.05 -5.96
CA LYS A 362 5.31 -25.85 -5.57
C LYS A 362 4.95 -26.50 -4.23
N LEU A 363 5.54 -27.63 -3.90
CA LEU A 363 5.39 -28.25 -2.58
C LEU A 363 6.10 -27.42 -1.49
N GLN A 364 7.28 -26.86 -1.79
CA GLN A 364 7.98 -25.94 -0.88
C GLN A 364 7.17 -24.67 -0.62
N GLU A 365 6.56 -24.08 -1.65
CA GLU A 365 5.64 -22.94 -1.47
C GLU A 365 4.47 -23.30 -0.55
N ARG A 366 3.88 -24.50 -0.66
CA ARG A 366 2.79 -24.92 0.22
C ARG A 366 3.26 -25.12 1.66
N VAL A 367 4.42 -25.72 1.86
CA VAL A 367 5.01 -25.85 3.21
C VAL A 367 5.25 -24.48 3.81
N ALA A 368 5.82 -23.54 3.05
CA ALA A 368 6.04 -22.16 3.52
C ALA A 368 4.73 -21.46 3.92
N LYS A 369 3.65 -21.69 3.14
CA LYS A 369 2.32 -21.11 3.42
C LYS A 369 1.62 -21.70 4.67
N ILE A 370 1.85 -22.98 4.97
CA ILE A 370 1.23 -23.66 6.13
C ILE A 370 2.10 -23.52 7.39
N ALA A 371 3.42 -23.68 7.24
CA ALA A 371 4.39 -23.63 8.34
C ALA A 371 4.94 -22.22 8.59
N GLY A 372 4.74 -21.30 7.64
CA GLY A 372 5.12 -19.90 7.79
C GLY A 372 4.21 -19.23 8.82
N GLY A 373 4.75 -18.93 10.01
CA GLY A 373 4.02 -18.17 11.02
C GLY A 373 3.69 -16.76 10.53
N VAL A 374 2.61 -16.18 11.04
CA VAL A 374 2.37 -14.75 10.98
C VAL A 374 2.87 -14.11 12.25
N CYS A 375 3.53 -13.00 12.08
CA CYS A 375 3.80 -12.09 13.18
C CYS A 375 2.70 -11.04 13.24
N VAL A 376 1.98 -10.99 14.36
CA VAL A 376 1.05 -9.92 14.67
C VAL A 376 1.76 -8.92 15.56
N ILE A 377 1.96 -7.69 15.08
CA ILE A 377 2.47 -6.60 15.89
C ILE A 377 1.29 -6.00 16.65
N LYS A 378 1.20 -6.29 17.94
CA LYS A 378 0.18 -5.74 18.84
C LYS A 378 0.60 -4.35 19.28
N VAL A 379 -0.20 -3.35 18.93
CA VAL A 379 0.09 -1.93 19.20
C VAL A 379 -0.83 -1.42 20.29
N GLY A 380 -0.25 -0.89 21.37
CA GLY A 380 -0.98 -0.22 22.42
C GLY A 380 -0.51 1.22 22.61
N ALA A 381 -1.44 2.08 23.05
CA ALA A 381 -1.19 3.49 23.36
C ALA A 381 -2.14 3.98 24.47
N ALA A 382 -1.83 5.18 25.01
CA ALA A 382 -2.62 5.78 26.08
C ALA A 382 -3.97 6.36 25.59
N THR A 383 -4.03 6.78 24.32
CA THR A 383 -5.21 7.39 23.71
C THR A 383 -5.50 6.75 22.35
N GLU A 384 -6.76 6.80 21.92
CA GLU A 384 -7.18 6.30 20.60
C GLU A 384 -6.48 7.05 19.45
N VAL A 385 -6.25 8.36 19.61
CA VAL A 385 -5.54 9.18 18.62
C VAL A 385 -4.09 8.72 18.45
N GLU A 386 -3.38 8.51 19.57
CA GLU A 386 -2.00 8.00 19.57
C GLU A 386 -1.94 6.58 19.02
N LEU A 387 -2.92 5.73 19.36
CA LEU A 387 -2.99 4.36 18.89
C LEU A 387 -3.09 4.28 17.36
N LYS A 388 -3.99 5.06 16.77
CA LYS A 388 -4.16 5.13 15.32
C LYS A 388 -2.90 5.65 14.60
N GLU A 389 -2.29 6.71 15.13
CA GLU A 389 -1.05 7.27 14.57
C GLU A 389 0.08 6.22 14.62
N LYS A 390 0.28 5.60 15.77
CA LYS A 390 1.33 4.59 15.95
C LYS A 390 1.11 3.36 15.08
N LYS A 391 -0.14 2.92 14.93
CA LYS A 391 -0.52 1.81 14.06
C LYS A 391 -0.16 2.10 12.60
N HIS A 392 -0.60 3.24 12.03
CA HIS A 392 -0.29 3.62 10.65
C HIS A 392 1.22 3.68 10.41
N ARG A 393 1.95 4.29 11.33
CA ARG A 393 3.42 4.41 11.25
C ARG A 393 4.13 3.04 11.26
N ILE A 394 3.62 2.08 12.02
CA ILE A 394 4.14 0.70 12.02
C ILE A 394 3.79 -0.01 10.71
N GLU A 395 2.58 0.17 10.18
CA GLU A 395 2.15 -0.39 8.89
C GLU A 395 3.03 0.11 7.74
N ASP A 396 3.31 1.40 7.69
CA ASP A 396 4.22 2.00 6.70
C ASP A 396 5.63 1.40 6.83
N ALA A 397 6.13 1.26 8.05
CA ALA A 397 7.46 0.69 8.28
C ALA A 397 7.57 -0.78 7.90
N VAL A 398 6.52 -1.60 8.12
CA VAL A 398 6.46 -2.97 7.63
C VAL A 398 6.48 -3.00 6.11
N SER A 399 5.69 -2.14 5.46
CA SER A 399 5.61 -2.04 4.00
C SER A 399 6.92 -1.57 3.38
N ALA A 400 7.56 -0.54 3.95
CA ALA A 400 8.87 -0.05 3.53
C ALA A 400 9.96 -1.12 3.66
N THR A 401 9.95 -1.88 4.76
CA THR A 401 10.90 -2.98 4.98
C THR A 401 10.69 -4.09 3.94
N ARG A 402 9.46 -4.45 3.63
CA ARG A 402 9.13 -5.40 2.55
C ARG A 402 9.60 -4.90 1.19
N ALA A 403 9.34 -3.64 0.85
CA ALA A 403 9.80 -3.01 -0.38
C ALA A 403 11.33 -3.03 -0.51
N ALA A 404 12.04 -2.87 0.61
CA ALA A 404 13.50 -2.95 0.67
C ALA A 404 14.02 -4.39 0.50
N ILE A 405 13.31 -5.38 1.02
CA ILE A 405 13.64 -6.81 0.80
C ILE A 405 13.48 -7.17 -0.68
N GLU A 406 12.45 -6.63 -1.36
CA GLU A 406 12.13 -6.94 -2.75
C GLU A 406 13.13 -6.33 -3.75
N GLU A 407 13.49 -5.06 -3.62
CA GLU A 407 14.32 -4.34 -4.62
C GLU A 407 15.64 -3.80 -4.06
N GLY A 408 15.93 -4.02 -2.78
CA GLY A 408 17.13 -3.49 -2.14
C GLY A 408 16.98 -2.05 -1.66
N ILE A 409 18.10 -1.50 -1.21
CA ILE A 409 18.21 -0.19 -0.58
C ILE A 409 19.22 0.70 -1.28
N VAL A 410 19.04 2.01 -1.16
CA VAL A 410 19.96 3.07 -1.59
C VAL A 410 20.22 4.05 -0.46
N ALA A 411 21.17 4.97 -0.63
CA ALA A 411 21.38 6.08 0.29
C ALA A 411 20.09 6.91 0.42
N GLY A 412 19.66 7.11 1.66
CA GLY A 412 18.38 7.74 1.97
C GLY A 412 18.39 9.27 1.93
N GLY A 413 17.32 9.84 2.47
CA GLY A 413 17.19 11.29 2.61
C GLY A 413 17.16 12.06 1.29
N GLY A 414 16.78 11.42 0.18
CA GLY A 414 16.77 12.00 -1.16
C GLY A 414 18.15 12.06 -1.83
N SER A 415 19.23 11.61 -1.19
CA SER A 415 20.58 11.68 -1.74
C SER A 415 20.75 10.79 -2.98
N ALA A 416 20.14 9.58 -3.00
CA ALA A 416 20.20 8.70 -4.15
C ALA A 416 19.57 9.33 -5.41
N LEU A 417 18.48 10.09 -5.28
CA LEU A 417 17.86 10.80 -6.39
C LEU A 417 18.79 11.88 -6.96
N VAL A 418 19.47 12.65 -6.09
CA VAL A 418 20.47 13.67 -6.50
C VAL A 418 21.61 13.02 -7.26
N HIS A 419 22.13 11.89 -6.80
CA HIS A 419 23.20 11.17 -7.50
C HIS A 419 22.72 10.52 -8.81
N ALA A 420 21.52 9.95 -8.83
CA ALA A 420 20.94 9.36 -10.02
C ALA A 420 20.65 10.41 -11.11
N ALA A 421 20.39 11.67 -10.72
CA ALA A 421 20.16 12.76 -11.67
C ALA A 421 21.32 12.96 -12.66
N LYS A 422 22.56 12.58 -12.29
CA LYS A 422 23.75 12.69 -13.17
C LYS A 422 23.61 11.88 -14.47
N VAL A 423 22.78 10.83 -14.49
CA VAL A 423 22.51 10.08 -15.74
C VAL A 423 21.81 10.95 -16.80
N LEU A 424 21.15 12.02 -16.36
CA LEU A 424 20.46 12.97 -17.25
C LEU A 424 21.38 14.05 -17.84
N ASP A 425 22.65 14.08 -17.43
CA ASP A 425 23.62 15.04 -17.94
C ASP A 425 23.75 14.87 -19.48
N GLY A 426 23.74 15.99 -20.20
CA GLY A 426 23.71 15.96 -21.66
C GLY A 426 22.31 15.72 -22.27
N GLY A 427 21.26 15.51 -21.47
CA GLY A 427 19.86 15.42 -21.93
C GLY A 427 19.55 14.11 -22.65
N LEU A 428 20.21 13.01 -22.28
CA LEU A 428 20.03 11.67 -22.88
C LEU A 428 20.21 11.62 -24.42
N GLY A 429 20.96 12.57 -25.00
CA GLY A 429 21.09 12.72 -26.44
C GLY A 429 19.84 13.24 -27.16
N LEU A 430 18.83 13.70 -26.42
CA LEU A 430 17.57 14.22 -26.94
C LEU A 430 17.72 15.71 -27.33
N THR A 431 16.78 16.22 -28.13
CA THR A 431 16.74 17.60 -28.58
C THR A 431 15.36 18.23 -28.42
N GLY A 432 15.26 19.58 -28.52
CA GLY A 432 13.98 20.29 -28.43
C GLY A 432 13.22 20.04 -27.14
N ASP A 433 11.91 19.87 -27.24
CA ASP A 433 11.02 19.71 -26.09
C ASP A 433 11.27 18.43 -25.29
N GLU A 434 11.71 17.37 -25.95
CA GLU A 434 12.09 16.14 -25.23
C GLU A 434 13.29 16.39 -24.30
N LYS A 435 14.32 17.13 -24.77
CA LYS A 435 15.44 17.53 -23.89
C LYS A 435 14.98 18.42 -22.75
N THR A 436 14.04 19.33 -23.01
CA THR A 436 13.45 20.17 -21.96
C THR A 436 12.73 19.32 -20.93
N GLY A 437 12.00 18.27 -21.35
CA GLY A 437 11.39 17.29 -20.45
C GLY A 437 12.40 16.59 -19.53
N VAL A 438 13.57 16.21 -20.06
CA VAL A 438 14.67 15.67 -19.23
C VAL A 438 15.15 16.68 -18.20
N THR A 439 15.29 17.95 -18.61
CA THR A 439 15.73 19.03 -17.70
C THR A 439 14.71 19.28 -16.57
N ILE A 440 13.42 19.17 -16.86
CA ILE A 440 12.35 19.28 -15.85
C ILE A 440 12.55 18.21 -14.76
N VAL A 441 12.77 16.96 -15.15
CA VAL A 441 13.00 15.87 -14.20
C VAL A 441 14.28 16.08 -13.39
N ALA A 442 15.39 16.48 -14.05
CA ALA A 442 16.66 16.76 -13.37
C ALA A 442 16.53 17.83 -12.27
N LYS A 443 15.67 18.83 -12.48
CA LYS A 443 15.38 19.85 -11.46
C LYS A 443 14.44 19.35 -10.36
N ALA A 444 13.48 18.51 -10.70
CA ALA A 444 12.49 18.05 -9.74
C ALA A 444 13.05 17.03 -8.74
N VAL A 445 13.95 16.14 -9.15
CA VAL A 445 14.45 15.04 -8.31
C VAL A 445 15.34 15.49 -7.14
N VAL A 446 15.77 16.73 -7.11
CA VAL A 446 16.53 17.29 -5.98
C VAL A 446 15.63 17.83 -4.86
N GLU A 447 14.35 18.04 -5.15
CA GLU A 447 13.40 18.66 -4.22
C GLU A 447 13.16 17.85 -2.92
N PRO A 448 13.12 16.51 -2.92
CA PRO A 448 12.99 15.76 -1.67
C PRO A 448 14.13 16.07 -0.68
N LEU A 449 15.39 16.01 -1.11
CA LEU A 449 16.53 16.37 -0.27
C LEU A 449 16.45 17.84 0.19
N ARG A 450 16.09 18.74 -0.75
CA ARG A 450 15.94 20.17 -0.43
C ARG A 450 14.93 20.38 0.70
N TRP A 451 13.75 19.77 0.61
CA TRP A 451 12.70 19.93 1.63
C TRP A 451 13.04 19.25 2.96
N ILE A 452 13.75 18.11 2.95
CA ILE A 452 14.27 17.48 4.17
C ILE A 452 15.20 18.45 4.91
N ALA A 453 16.08 19.14 4.17
CA ALA A 453 16.98 20.12 4.73
C ALA A 453 16.25 21.38 5.24
N GLU A 454 15.31 21.94 4.45
CA GLU A 454 14.50 23.11 4.82
C GLU A 454 13.66 22.84 6.08
N ASN A 455 13.03 21.68 6.19
CA ASN A 455 12.30 21.25 7.40
C ASN A 455 13.26 21.11 8.59
N GLY A 456 14.53 20.84 8.32
CA GLY A 456 15.62 20.82 9.31
C GLY A 456 16.13 22.19 9.72
N GLY A 457 15.65 23.26 9.08
CA GLY A 457 16.08 24.64 9.36
C GLY A 457 17.39 25.04 8.70
N VAL A 458 17.82 24.32 7.65
CA VAL A 458 19.05 24.62 6.89
C VAL A 458 18.72 24.93 5.42
N PRO A 459 19.50 25.83 4.73
CA PRO A 459 19.23 26.17 3.35
C PRO A 459 19.35 24.96 2.41
N GLY A 460 18.23 24.48 1.88
CA GLY A 460 18.14 23.22 1.16
C GLY A 460 18.99 23.18 -0.11
N TYR A 461 19.03 24.24 -0.92
CA TYR A 461 19.86 24.28 -2.13
C TYR A 461 21.37 24.21 -1.86
N VAL A 462 21.83 24.72 -0.70
CA VAL A 462 23.22 24.57 -0.29
C VAL A 462 23.56 23.11 -0.01
N ILE A 463 22.64 22.41 0.65
CA ILE A 463 22.77 20.98 0.93
C ILE A 463 22.76 20.17 -0.37
N VAL A 464 21.78 20.42 -1.27
CA VAL A 464 21.67 19.74 -2.57
C VAL A 464 22.96 19.88 -3.39
N ASN A 465 23.50 21.11 -3.53
CA ASN A 465 24.73 21.33 -4.28
C ASN A 465 25.91 20.58 -3.68
N LYS A 466 26.05 20.59 -2.36
CA LYS A 466 27.13 19.87 -1.68
C LYS A 466 27.02 18.35 -1.84
N VAL A 467 25.81 17.79 -1.74
CA VAL A 467 25.57 16.35 -1.94
C VAL A 467 25.79 15.95 -3.41
N ALA A 468 25.46 16.81 -4.37
CA ALA A 468 25.71 16.55 -5.79
C ALA A 468 27.21 16.35 -6.10
N ASP A 469 28.11 17.02 -5.36
CA ASP A 469 29.56 16.88 -5.51
C ASP A 469 30.14 15.67 -4.78
N MET A 470 29.36 14.99 -3.93
CA MET A 470 29.79 13.80 -3.17
C MET A 470 29.73 12.52 -4.02
N LYS A 471 30.24 11.43 -3.48
CA LYS A 471 30.19 10.11 -4.12
C LYS A 471 28.81 9.47 -3.93
N PRO A 472 28.38 8.59 -4.87
CA PRO A 472 27.20 7.75 -4.65
C PRO A 472 27.31 6.98 -3.32
N GLY A 473 26.23 6.97 -2.54
CA GLY A 473 26.21 6.42 -1.18
C GLY A 473 26.46 7.43 -0.07
N GLU A 474 27.18 8.52 -0.37
CA GLU A 474 27.37 9.63 0.58
C GLU A 474 26.23 10.66 0.48
N GLY A 475 26.00 11.43 1.54
CA GLY A 475 24.97 12.46 1.55
C GLY A 475 24.88 13.23 2.86
N TYR A 476 23.74 13.85 3.10
CA TYR A 476 23.45 14.65 4.27
C TYR A 476 22.50 13.94 5.23
N ASN A 477 22.94 13.66 6.44
CA ASN A 477 22.09 13.16 7.51
C ASN A 477 21.38 14.34 8.20
N ALA A 478 20.10 14.55 7.88
CA ALA A 478 19.33 15.67 8.40
C ALA A 478 19.01 15.56 9.91
N ALA A 479 19.12 14.37 10.50
CA ALA A 479 18.93 14.18 11.94
C ALA A 479 20.12 14.77 12.74
N THR A 480 21.36 14.47 12.31
CA THR A 480 22.61 14.89 12.99
C THR A 480 23.19 16.19 12.44
N GLY A 481 22.90 16.54 11.17
CA GLY A 481 23.49 17.65 10.45
C GLY A 481 24.85 17.33 9.82
N GLU A 482 25.25 16.06 9.79
CA GLU A 482 26.54 15.60 9.28
C GLU A 482 26.48 15.11 7.83
N TYR A 483 27.65 15.12 7.19
CA TYR A 483 27.84 14.57 5.86
C TYR A 483 28.70 13.31 5.91
N GLY A 484 28.36 12.28 5.16
CA GLY A 484 29.16 11.06 5.14
C GLY A 484 28.46 9.92 4.40
N ASP A 485 28.95 8.71 4.63
CA ASP A 485 28.36 7.48 4.12
C ASP A 485 27.01 7.23 4.82
N LEU A 486 25.94 7.45 4.07
CA LEU A 486 24.57 7.30 4.61
C LEU A 486 24.19 5.84 4.82
N ILE A 487 24.73 4.94 3.99
CA ILE A 487 24.46 3.51 4.14
C ILE A 487 25.08 3.00 5.44
N ALA A 488 26.35 3.35 5.70
CA ALA A 488 27.02 3.02 6.96
C ALA A 488 26.36 3.69 8.18
N ALA A 489 25.77 4.88 7.99
CA ALA A 489 25.04 5.59 9.04
C ALA A 489 23.61 5.07 9.25
N GLY A 490 23.16 4.05 8.51
CA GLY A 490 21.80 3.52 8.57
C GLY A 490 20.72 4.43 7.96
N VAL A 491 21.11 5.50 7.25
CA VAL A 491 20.17 6.41 6.55
C VAL A 491 19.96 5.88 5.14
N ILE A 492 18.95 5.02 4.98
CA ILE A 492 18.71 4.23 3.77
C ILE A 492 17.25 4.27 3.37
N ASP A 493 16.98 4.28 2.07
CA ASP A 493 15.63 4.25 1.51
C ASP A 493 15.45 3.01 0.62
N PRO A 494 14.26 2.36 0.61
CA PRO A 494 13.95 1.30 -0.33
C PRO A 494 13.94 1.82 -1.77
N VAL A 495 14.58 1.09 -2.68
CA VAL A 495 14.60 1.44 -4.12
C VAL A 495 13.20 1.49 -4.68
N LYS A 496 12.36 0.48 -4.36
CA LYS A 496 10.97 0.41 -4.82
C LYS A 496 10.17 1.65 -4.43
N VAL A 497 10.33 2.13 -3.19
CA VAL A 497 9.67 3.36 -2.69
C VAL A 497 10.12 4.57 -3.50
N THR A 498 11.43 4.79 -3.59
CA THR A 498 12.01 5.99 -4.24
C THR A 498 11.65 6.07 -5.73
N ARG A 499 11.76 4.95 -6.47
CA ARG A 499 11.44 4.94 -7.90
C ARG A 499 9.95 5.02 -8.18
N SER A 500 9.10 4.37 -7.36
CA SER A 500 7.64 4.42 -7.51
C SER A 500 7.11 5.83 -7.23
N ALA A 501 7.65 6.52 -6.22
CA ALA A 501 7.36 7.92 -5.95
C ALA A 501 7.63 8.81 -7.16
N LEU A 502 8.80 8.64 -7.80
CA LEU A 502 9.14 9.40 -9.02
C LEU A 502 8.24 9.04 -10.21
N ALA A 503 7.99 7.74 -10.43
CA ALA A 503 7.19 7.28 -11.56
C ALA A 503 5.72 7.76 -11.45
N ASN A 504 5.10 7.66 -10.28
CA ASN A 504 3.73 8.10 -10.05
C ASN A 504 3.60 9.62 -10.14
N ALA A 505 4.55 10.36 -9.56
CA ALA A 505 4.61 11.81 -9.67
C ALA A 505 4.70 12.26 -11.13
N ALA A 506 5.59 11.66 -11.92
CA ALA A 506 5.79 11.99 -13.32
C ALA A 506 4.59 11.63 -14.19
N SER A 507 3.93 10.51 -13.92
CA SER A 507 2.72 10.09 -14.65
C SER A 507 1.62 11.14 -14.54
N ILE A 508 1.30 11.59 -13.35
CA ILE A 508 0.25 12.58 -13.10
C ILE A 508 0.69 13.97 -13.60
N ALA A 509 1.93 14.38 -13.36
CA ALA A 509 2.45 15.65 -13.87
C ALA A 509 2.37 15.70 -15.41
N ALA A 510 2.76 14.62 -16.10
CA ALA A 510 2.69 14.55 -17.56
C ALA A 510 1.26 14.65 -18.10
N LEU A 511 0.27 14.07 -17.41
CA LEU A 511 -1.15 14.22 -17.75
C LEU A 511 -1.61 15.67 -17.55
N LEU A 512 -1.24 16.28 -16.43
CA LEU A 512 -1.59 17.67 -16.13
C LEU A 512 -1.02 18.64 -17.16
N LEU A 513 0.22 18.45 -17.57
CA LEU A 513 0.86 19.29 -18.61
C LEU A 513 0.14 19.22 -19.97
N THR A 514 -0.50 18.10 -20.29
CA THR A 514 -1.25 17.90 -21.54
C THR A 514 -2.72 18.30 -21.44
N THR A 515 -3.16 18.76 -20.27
CA THR A 515 -4.55 19.19 -20.05
C THR A 515 -4.78 20.59 -20.57
N GLU A 516 -5.89 20.80 -21.30
CA GLU A 516 -6.27 22.06 -21.90
C GLU A 516 -7.63 22.57 -21.39
N THR A 517 -8.48 21.67 -20.90
CA THR A 517 -9.84 22.03 -20.50
C THR A 517 -10.24 21.32 -19.20
N LEU A 518 -10.85 22.04 -18.28
CA LEU A 518 -11.46 21.50 -17.07
C LEU A 518 -12.99 21.55 -17.19
N VAL A 519 -13.64 20.47 -16.76
CA VAL A 519 -15.10 20.35 -16.75
C VAL A 519 -15.53 19.92 -15.35
N VAL A 520 -16.19 20.82 -14.63
CA VAL A 520 -16.63 20.56 -13.26
C VAL A 520 -18.14 20.78 -13.09
N GLU A 521 -18.72 20.26 -12.04
CA GLU A 521 -20.11 20.53 -11.71
C GLU A 521 -20.26 21.96 -11.19
N LYS A 522 -21.34 22.66 -11.62
CA LYS A 522 -21.65 23.97 -11.05
C LYS A 522 -22.01 23.76 -9.58
N PRO A 523 -21.34 24.45 -8.63
CA PRO A 523 -21.75 24.40 -7.23
C PRO A 523 -23.23 24.75 -7.07
N ALA A 524 -23.93 24.08 -6.16
CA ALA A 524 -25.28 24.48 -5.80
C ALA A 524 -25.23 25.91 -5.21
N GLU A 525 -26.06 26.79 -5.72
CA GLU A 525 -26.27 28.11 -5.08
C GLU A 525 -26.86 27.82 -3.69
N GLU A 526 -26.20 28.27 -2.62
CA GLU A 526 -26.80 28.29 -1.29
C GLU A 526 -28.06 29.16 -1.39
N GLU A 527 -29.25 28.56 -1.25
CA GLU A 527 -30.48 29.30 -1.07
C GLU A 527 -30.33 30.08 0.25
N GLU A 528 -30.23 31.41 0.16
CA GLU A 528 -30.33 32.24 1.34
C GLU A 528 -31.65 31.88 2.08
N PRO A 529 -31.60 31.65 3.40
CA PRO A 529 -32.80 31.33 4.14
C PRO A 529 -33.79 32.50 3.97
N ALA A 530 -34.93 32.20 3.34
CA ALA A 530 -35.99 33.18 3.17
C ALA A 530 -36.33 33.78 4.54
N HIS A 531 -36.02 35.06 4.72
CA HIS A 531 -36.46 35.80 5.89
C HIS A 531 -37.99 35.75 5.95
N ALA A 532 -38.51 34.91 6.86
CA ALA A 532 -39.93 34.96 7.21
C ALA A 532 -40.20 36.28 7.88
N HIS A 533 -41.01 37.10 7.23
CA HIS A 533 -41.62 38.29 7.79
C HIS A 533 -42.76 37.94 8.74
#